data_bd866c52c0a791ab3a3dc2cc604448d6
#
_entry.id   bd866c52c0a791ab3a3dc2cc604448d6
#
_cell.length_a   1.000
_cell.length_b   1.000
_cell.length_c   1.000
_cell.angle_alpha   90.00
_cell.angle_beta   90.00
_cell.angle_gamma   90.00
#
_symmetry.space_group_name_H-M   'P 1'
#
loop_
_entity.id
_entity.type
_entity.pdbx_description
1 polymer ?
#
loop_
_entity_poly.entity_id
_entity_poly.type
_entity_poly.pdbx_seq_one_letter_code
_entity_poly.pdbx_strand_id
1 'polypeptide(L)'
;MKQKIVVAVGGHGGSLFAKTLLDTLVRRNDQLAAVGVVMTDLARSDWEQTFGQPFAEADYPTFTVYGKKDFLAPFASGSSMYHAMVVCPCPLGLLGRVTAGVSDDLITRATDVMLKERRRLIVVPHETPYNLIHLRNMVKLTEAGAVVCPAVLTTGTGHKTHAESVQGLTNTILSLAGISPAD
;
A
#
# COMPACT_ATOMS: atom_id res chain seq x y z
N MET A 1 6.41 18.34 -9.84
CA MET A 1 5.30 18.67 -8.90
C MET A 1 5.32 17.63 -7.79
N LYS A 2 5.25 18.02 -6.52
CA LYS A 2 5.25 17.08 -5.39
C LYS A 2 3.94 16.25 -5.37
N GLN A 3 4.06 14.96 -5.06
CA GLN A 3 2.95 14.00 -5.08
C GLN A 3 2.23 13.93 -3.73
N LYS A 4 0.92 13.72 -3.74
CA LYS A 4 0.15 13.28 -2.57
C LYS A 4 -0.16 11.81 -2.72
N ILE A 5 0.21 10.98 -1.76
CA ILE A 5 -0.02 9.54 -1.82
C ILE A 5 -0.67 9.01 -0.56
N VAL A 6 -1.34 7.86 -0.69
CA VAL A 6 -1.90 7.10 0.43
C VAL A 6 -1.15 5.77 0.52
N VAL A 7 -0.75 5.39 1.72
CA VAL A 7 -0.26 4.04 2.03
C VAL A 7 -1.26 3.37 2.96
N ALA A 8 -1.87 2.30 2.49
CA ALA A 8 -2.71 1.44 3.30
C ALA A 8 -1.96 0.16 3.63
N VAL A 9 -1.91 -0.18 4.91
CA VAL A 9 -1.26 -1.39 5.41
C VAL A 9 -2.32 -2.35 5.91
N GLY A 10 -2.47 -3.48 5.22
CA GLY A 10 -3.50 -4.48 5.52
C GLY A 10 -2.93 -5.80 5.98
N GLY A 11 -3.70 -6.54 6.79
CA GLY A 11 -3.43 -7.95 7.10
C GLY A 11 -2.28 -8.22 8.05
N HIS A 12 -1.78 -9.45 7.93
CA HIS A 12 -0.73 -10.03 8.77
C HIS A 12 0.38 -10.62 7.86
N GLY A 13 1.61 -10.69 8.35
CA GLY A 13 2.74 -11.31 7.65
C GLY A 13 3.43 -10.43 6.60
N GLY A 14 3.13 -9.14 6.54
CA GLY A 14 3.69 -8.25 5.52
C GLY A 14 4.26 -6.93 6.05
N SER A 15 4.44 -6.80 7.36
CA SER A 15 4.95 -5.57 7.99
C SER A 15 6.32 -5.15 7.49
N LEU A 16 7.17 -6.10 7.08
CA LEU A 16 8.47 -5.78 6.51
C LEU A 16 8.36 -5.01 5.18
N PHE A 17 7.42 -5.40 4.31
CA PHE A 17 7.17 -4.67 3.07
C PHE A 17 6.65 -3.26 3.35
N ALA A 18 5.69 -3.15 4.29
CA ALA A 18 5.13 -1.87 4.69
C ALA A 18 6.20 -0.95 5.29
N LYS A 19 7.02 -1.46 6.20
CA LYS A 19 8.11 -0.69 6.82
C LYS A 19 9.11 -0.20 5.78
N THR A 20 9.59 -1.09 4.90
CA THR A 20 10.55 -0.72 3.86
C THR A 20 9.97 0.36 2.92
N LEU A 21 8.67 0.26 2.59
CA LEU A 21 7.98 1.26 1.79
C LEU A 21 7.91 2.62 2.52
N LEU A 22 7.47 2.65 3.77
CA LEU A 22 7.38 3.87 4.57
C LEU A 22 8.74 4.52 4.78
N ASP A 23 9.76 3.74 5.15
CA ASP A 23 11.13 4.23 5.34
C ASP A 23 11.71 4.81 4.05
N THR A 24 11.39 4.22 2.90
CA THR A 24 11.83 4.73 1.60
C THR A 24 11.10 6.04 1.25
N LEU A 25 9.83 6.16 1.57
CA LEU A 25 9.08 7.42 1.37
C LEU A 25 9.62 8.56 2.25
N VAL A 26 10.07 8.27 3.48
CA VAL A 26 10.76 9.27 4.32
C VAL A 26 11.99 9.81 3.59
N ARG A 27 12.81 8.93 2.99
CA ARG A 27 13.99 9.34 2.21
C ARG A 27 13.65 10.11 0.93
N ARG A 28 12.41 10.03 0.47
CA ARG A 28 11.88 10.72 -0.74
C ARG A 28 10.94 11.88 -0.43
N ASN A 29 11.01 12.42 0.77
CA ASN A 29 10.14 13.51 1.20
C ASN A 29 10.21 14.76 0.32
N ASP A 30 11.32 14.92 -0.40
CA ASP A 30 11.49 15.97 -1.41
C ASP A 30 10.49 15.88 -2.58
N GLN A 31 10.02 14.67 -2.91
CA GLN A 31 9.03 14.40 -3.96
C GLN A 31 7.57 14.44 -3.44
N LEU A 32 7.37 14.54 -2.13
CA LEU A 32 6.07 14.35 -1.50
C LEU A 32 5.49 15.68 -0.99
N ALA A 33 4.21 15.93 -1.31
CA ALA A 33 3.41 17.02 -0.76
C ALA A 33 2.61 16.56 0.47
N ALA A 34 2.18 15.30 0.50
CA ALA A 34 1.50 14.68 1.62
C ALA A 34 1.56 13.15 1.53
N VAL A 35 1.69 12.49 2.66
CA VAL A 35 1.52 11.03 2.79
C VAL A 35 0.46 10.77 3.85
N GLY A 36 -0.65 10.14 3.44
CA GLY A 36 -1.65 9.60 4.36
C GLY A 36 -1.37 8.12 4.61
N VAL A 37 -1.33 7.71 5.87
CA VAL A 37 -1.15 6.31 6.25
C VAL A 37 -2.40 5.81 6.96
N VAL A 38 -2.86 4.62 6.58
CA VAL A 38 -3.95 3.95 7.29
C VAL A 38 -3.61 2.47 7.47
N MET A 39 -3.77 1.96 8.68
CA MET A 39 -3.44 0.57 9.01
C MET A 39 -4.67 -0.16 9.56
N THR A 40 -4.83 -1.43 9.17
CA THR A 40 -5.81 -2.30 9.85
C THR A 40 -5.32 -2.65 11.25
N ASP A 41 -6.23 -3.05 12.15
CA ASP A 41 -5.84 -3.49 13.50
C ASP A 41 -4.90 -4.70 13.42
N LEU A 42 -5.17 -5.61 12.48
CA LEU A 42 -4.34 -6.78 12.25
C LEU A 42 -2.93 -6.41 11.77
N ALA A 43 -2.81 -5.37 10.92
CA ALA A 43 -1.51 -4.87 10.48
C ALA A 43 -0.73 -4.20 11.63
N ARG A 44 -1.41 -3.51 12.55
CA ARG A 44 -0.76 -2.95 13.76
C ARG A 44 -0.24 -4.06 14.67
N SER A 45 -1.02 -5.12 14.87
CA SER A 45 -0.61 -6.29 15.65
C SER A 45 0.57 -7.02 14.99
N ASP A 46 0.54 -7.21 13.67
CA ASP A 46 1.64 -7.82 12.90
C ASP A 46 2.93 -6.99 13.01
N TRP A 47 2.80 -5.66 12.95
CA TRP A 47 3.93 -4.75 13.12
C TRP A 47 4.61 -4.92 14.47
N GLU A 48 3.82 -4.94 15.55
CA GLU A 48 4.34 -5.12 16.90
C GLU A 48 4.99 -6.49 17.09
N GLN A 49 4.39 -7.55 16.56
CA GLN A 49 4.97 -8.89 16.59
C GLN A 49 6.28 -8.98 15.79
N THR A 50 6.34 -8.33 14.64
CA THR A 50 7.50 -8.39 13.74
C THR A 50 8.69 -7.59 14.25
N PHE A 51 8.44 -6.41 14.85
CA PHE A 51 9.50 -5.47 15.24
C PHE A 51 9.69 -5.34 16.76
N GLY A 52 8.88 -6.03 17.57
CA GLY A 52 8.96 -6.01 19.04
C GLY A 52 8.49 -4.69 19.66
N GLN A 53 7.89 -3.79 18.87
CA GLN A 53 7.36 -2.50 19.31
C GLN A 53 6.17 -2.08 18.45
N PRO A 54 5.19 -1.37 19.00
CA PRO A 54 4.05 -0.89 18.23
C PRO A 54 4.49 0.11 17.15
N PHE A 55 3.66 0.26 16.11
CA PHE A 55 3.85 1.32 15.13
C PHE A 55 3.78 2.69 15.80
N ALA A 56 4.85 3.44 15.73
CA ALA A 56 4.95 4.78 16.31
C ALA A 56 4.85 5.85 15.21
N GLU A 57 3.85 6.72 15.33
CA GLU A 57 3.66 7.84 14.38
C GLU A 57 4.84 8.82 14.44
N ALA A 58 5.51 8.91 15.60
CA ALA A 58 6.69 9.76 15.79
C ALA A 58 7.88 9.37 14.88
N ASP A 59 7.95 8.11 14.43
CA ASP A 59 8.98 7.66 13.49
C ASP A 59 8.77 8.21 12.07
N TYR A 60 7.56 8.71 11.79
CA TYR A 60 7.14 9.21 10.47
C TYR A 60 6.56 10.65 10.56
N PRO A 61 7.32 11.64 11.05
CA PRO A 61 6.80 12.95 11.43
C PRO A 61 6.24 13.79 10.26
N THR A 62 6.55 13.40 9.02
CA THR A 62 6.04 14.07 7.81
C THR A 62 4.80 13.39 7.25
N PHE A 63 4.34 12.29 7.86
CA PHE A 63 3.15 11.56 7.43
C PHE A 63 1.99 11.84 8.39
N THR A 64 0.78 11.72 7.88
CA THR A 64 -0.43 11.80 8.70
C THR A 64 -1.06 10.41 8.78
N VAL A 65 -1.21 9.89 9.99
CA VAL A 65 -1.81 8.58 10.24
C VAL A 65 -3.30 8.75 10.57
N TYR A 66 -4.13 7.97 9.90
CA TYR A 66 -5.58 8.03 10.02
C TYR A 66 -6.15 6.73 10.59
N GLY A 67 -7.17 6.84 11.40
CA GLY A 67 -7.94 5.69 11.88
C GLY A 67 -8.72 5.02 10.73
N LYS A 68 -8.87 3.70 10.78
CA LYS A 68 -9.58 2.94 9.74
C LYS A 68 -11.05 3.33 9.54
N LYS A 69 -11.64 4.06 10.46
CA LYS A 69 -13.03 4.58 10.39
C LYS A 69 -13.09 6.10 10.21
N ASP A 70 -11.96 6.75 9.98
CA ASP A 70 -11.90 8.19 9.77
C ASP A 70 -12.28 8.57 8.33
N PHE A 71 -13.58 8.59 8.06
CA PHE A 71 -14.11 9.00 6.74
C PHE A 71 -13.97 10.50 6.45
N LEU A 72 -13.45 11.30 7.40
CA LEU A 72 -13.12 12.70 7.19
C LEU A 72 -11.70 12.89 6.64
N ALA A 73 -10.90 11.82 6.56
CA ALA A 73 -9.58 11.85 5.94
C ALA A 73 -9.66 12.43 4.51
N PRO A 74 -8.71 13.29 4.11
CA PRO A 74 -8.79 13.99 2.83
C PRO A 74 -8.98 13.06 1.61
N PHE A 75 -8.32 11.91 1.61
CA PHE A 75 -8.37 10.94 0.51
C PHE A 75 -9.63 10.06 0.49
N ALA A 76 -10.55 10.23 1.45
CA ALA A 76 -11.91 9.67 1.37
C ALA A 76 -12.77 10.43 0.33
N SER A 77 -12.27 11.55 -0.20
CA SER A 77 -12.91 12.36 -1.24
C SER A 77 -11.99 12.60 -2.44
N GLY A 78 -12.54 12.52 -3.64
CA GLY A 78 -11.82 12.79 -4.89
C GLY A 78 -11.30 14.21 -5.02
N SER A 79 -11.95 15.20 -4.38
CA SER A 79 -11.55 16.62 -4.43
C SER A 79 -10.17 16.91 -3.83
N SER A 80 -9.66 16.05 -2.96
CA SER A 80 -8.35 16.24 -2.30
C SER A 80 -7.13 15.97 -3.19
N MET A 81 -7.35 15.44 -4.40
CA MET A 81 -6.33 15.28 -5.43
C MET A 81 -5.11 14.45 -4.98
N TYR A 82 -5.34 13.33 -4.27
CA TYR A 82 -4.28 12.34 -4.07
C TYR A 82 -3.98 11.64 -5.40
N HIS A 83 -2.71 11.50 -5.75
CA HIS A 83 -2.26 11.03 -7.06
C HIS A 83 -2.17 9.51 -7.16
N ALA A 84 -1.80 8.87 -6.07
CA ALA A 84 -1.65 7.43 -5.99
C ALA A 84 -2.03 6.88 -4.61
N MET A 85 -2.43 5.61 -4.59
CA MET A 85 -2.59 4.83 -3.38
C MET A 85 -1.90 3.49 -3.53
N VAL A 86 -1.15 3.10 -2.51
CA VAL A 86 -0.50 1.80 -2.40
C VAL A 86 -1.13 1.04 -1.25
N VAL A 87 -1.65 -0.16 -1.52
CA VAL A 87 -2.12 -1.10 -0.49
C VAL A 87 -1.06 -2.18 -0.34
N CYS A 88 -0.20 -2.05 0.66
CA CYS A 88 0.96 -2.93 0.87
C CYS A 88 1.17 -3.25 2.37
N PRO A 89 1.03 -4.52 2.77
CA PRO A 89 0.49 -5.62 1.98
C PRO A 89 -1.03 -5.49 1.75
N CYS A 90 -1.54 -6.17 0.72
CA CYS A 90 -2.97 -6.28 0.44
C CYS A 90 -3.43 -7.72 0.67
N PRO A 91 -4.06 -8.06 1.80
CA PRO A 91 -4.62 -9.39 2.03
C PRO A 91 -5.69 -9.74 0.98
N LEU A 92 -5.79 -11.01 0.65
CA LEU A 92 -6.74 -11.48 -0.37
C LEU A 92 -8.21 -11.18 0.00
N GLY A 93 -8.53 -11.14 1.30
CA GLY A 93 -9.85 -10.71 1.75
C GLY A 93 -10.12 -9.22 1.51
N LEU A 94 -9.11 -8.37 1.69
CA LEU A 94 -9.21 -6.94 1.36
C LEU A 94 -9.31 -6.74 -0.16
N LEU A 95 -8.51 -7.47 -0.94
CA LEU A 95 -8.60 -7.50 -2.39
C LEU A 95 -10.03 -7.81 -2.87
N GLY A 96 -10.66 -8.84 -2.26
CA GLY A 96 -12.03 -9.23 -2.57
C GLY A 96 -13.05 -8.14 -2.26
N ARG A 97 -12.92 -7.46 -1.12
CA ARG A 97 -13.80 -6.34 -0.71
C ARG A 97 -13.67 -5.16 -1.69
N VAL A 98 -12.46 -4.77 -2.04
CA VAL A 98 -12.21 -3.72 -3.04
C VAL A 98 -12.83 -4.08 -4.38
N THR A 99 -12.62 -5.31 -4.85
CA THR A 99 -13.17 -5.80 -6.13
C THR A 99 -14.70 -5.83 -6.15
N ALA A 100 -15.33 -6.04 -4.99
CA ALA A 100 -16.78 -6.04 -4.83
C ALA A 100 -17.37 -4.62 -4.65
N GLY A 101 -16.54 -3.56 -4.63
CA GLY A 101 -16.99 -2.18 -4.42
C GLY A 101 -17.44 -1.90 -2.98
N VAL A 102 -16.99 -2.69 -1.99
CA VAL A 102 -17.30 -2.48 -0.58
C VAL A 102 -16.51 -1.27 -0.07
N SER A 103 -17.20 -0.32 0.56
CA SER A 103 -16.64 0.94 1.10
C SER A 103 -17.02 1.12 2.57
N ASP A 104 -16.71 0.11 3.40
CA ASP A 104 -17.12 0.05 4.80
C ASP A 104 -16.05 0.50 5.80
N ASP A 105 -14.84 0.78 5.32
CA ASP A 105 -13.76 1.41 6.08
C ASP A 105 -12.97 2.41 5.20
N LEU A 106 -12.05 3.15 5.81
CA LEU A 106 -11.29 4.19 5.11
C LEU A 106 -10.41 3.61 3.99
N ILE A 107 -9.88 2.40 4.15
CA ILE A 107 -9.03 1.76 3.13
C ILE A 107 -9.86 1.45 1.88
N THR A 108 -10.97 0.76 2.05
CA THR A 108 -11.86 0.40 0.94
C THR A 108 -12.52 1.64 0.32
N ARG A 109 -12.89 2.65 1.13
CA ARG A 109 -13.37 3.93 0.61
C ARG A 109 -12.32 4.64 -0.23
N ALA A 110 -11.07 4.71 0.23
CA ALA A 110 -9.99 5.35 -0.52
C ALA A 110 -9.69 4.63 -1.83
N THR A 111 -9.68 3.28 -1.84
CA THR A 111 -9.49 2.51 -3.07
C THR A 111 -10.62 2.76 -4.08
N ASP A 112 -11.87 2.83 -3.64
CA ASP A 112 -13.02 3.19 -4.47
C ASP A 112 -12.84 4.60 -5.07
N VAL A 113 -12.40 5.57 -4.27
CA VAL A 113 -12.09 6.92 -4.74
C VAL A 113 -10.99 6.91 -5.80
N MET A 114 -9.90 6.15 -5.60
CA MET A 114 -8.83 6.06 -6.61
C MET A 114 -9.34 5.51 -7.94
N LEU A 115 -10.13 4.45 -7.91
CA LEU A 115 -10.67 3.82 -9.11
C LEU A 115 -11.65 4.74 -9.85
N LYS A 116 -12.62 5.36 -9.14
CA LYS A 116 -13.62 6.23 -9.79
C LYS A 116 -13.00 7.50 -10.36
N GLU A 117 -11.92 8.02 -9.78
CA GLU A 117 -11.20 9.19 -10.24
C GLU A 117 -10.11 8.86 -11.27
N ARG A 118 -9.98 7.59 -11.66
CA ARG A 118 -8.95 7.09 -12.61
C ARG A 118 -7.52 7.42 -12.16
N ARG A 119 -7.27 7.34 -10.84
CA ARG A 119 -5.95 7.56 -10.22
C ARG A 119 -5.24 6.24 -10.02
N ARG A 120 -3.94 6.30 -9.79
CA ARG A 120 -3.10 5.12 -9.61
C ARG A 120 -3.46 4.39 -8.31
N LEU A 121 -3.93 3.16 -8.43
CA LEU A 121 -4.13 2.23 -7.32
C LEU A 121 -3.18 1.05 -7.54
N ILE A 122 -2.26 0.83 -6.60
CA ILE A 122 -1.35 -0.31 -6.60
C ILE A 122 -1.74 -1.21 -5.43
N VAL A 123 -2.07 -2.46 -5.71
CA VAL A 123 -2.36 -3.47 -4.69
C VAL A 123 -1.26 -4.53 -4.69
N VAL A 124 -0.75 -4.86 -3.50
CA VAL A 124 0.41 -5.74 -3.30
C VAL A 124 -0.01 -7.01 -2.54
N PRO A 125 -0.61 -8.01 -3.22
CA PRO A 125 -0.91 -9.30 -2.61
C PRO A 125 0.38 -10.01 -2.20
N HIS A 126 0.37 -10.70 -1.05
CA HIS A 126 1.55 -11.41 -0.53
C HIS A 126 1.27 -12.85 -0.10
N GLU A 127 0.00 -13.25 -0.05
CA GLU A 127 -0.41 -14.61 0.35
C GLU A 127 -0.34 -15.58 -0.82
N THR A 128 -0.06 -16.84 -0.54
CA THR A 128 -0.06 -17.97 -1.50
C THR A 128 -0.62 -19.23 -0.83
N PRO A 129 -1.22 -20.19 -1.59
CA PRO A 129 -1.55 -20.15 -3.02
C PRO A 129 -2.79 -19.32 -3.35
N TYR A 130 -2.99 -18.99 -4.63
CA TYR A 130 -4.21 -18.35 -5.10
C TYR A 130 -5.25 -19.39 -5.55
N ASN A 131 -6.51 -19.19 -5.15
CA ASN A 131 -7.65 -19.90 -5.73
C ASN A 131 -8.25 -19.09 -6.90
N LEU A 132 -9.20 -19.68 -7.60
CA LEU A 132 -9.83 -19.05 -8.76
C LEU A 132 -10.57 -17.73 -8.42
N ILE A 133 -11.12 -17.61 -7.21
CA ILE A 133 -11.78 -16.36 -6.76
C ILE A 133 -10.73 -15.24 -6.65
N HIS A 134 -9.56 -15.51 -6.06
CA HIS A 134 -8.47 -14.54 -5.95
C HIS A 134 -7.99 -14.07 -7.32
N LEU A 135 -7.77 -15.02 -8.25
CA LEU A 135 -7.33 -14.70 -9.61
C LEU A 135 -8.38 -13.87 -10.36
N ARG A 136 -9.65 -14.20 -10.25
CA ARG A 136 -10.75 -13.41 -10.86
C ARG A 136 -10.85 -12.00 -10.25
N ASN A 137 -10.62 -11.85 -8.95
CA ASN A 137 -10.57 -10.55 -8.31
C ASN A 137 -9.39 -9.71 -8.84
N MET A 138 -8.22 -10.31 -9.04
CA MET A 138 -7.08 -9.62 -9.64
C MET A 138 -7.37 -9.17 -11.07
N VAL A 139 -8.00 -10.02 -11.89
CA VAL A 139 -8.43 -9.66 -13.23
C VAL A 139 -9.38 -8.46 -13.20
N LYS A 140 -10.45 -8.51 -12.40
CA LYS A 140 -11.43 -7.41 -12.29
C LYS A 140 -10.79 -6.10 -11.84
N LEU A 141 -9.87 -6.12 -10.88
CA LEU A 141 -9.16 -4.93 -10.44
C LEU A 141 -8.26 -4.36 -11.53
N THR A 142 -7.60 -5.22 -12.30
CA THR A 142 -6.77 -4.81 -13.45
C THR A 142 -7.64 -4.18 -14.54
N GLU A 143 -8.79 -4.77 -14.85
CA GLU A 143 -9.78 -4.19 -15.78
C GLU A 143 -10.31 -2.84 -15.30
N ALA A 144 -10.49 -2.65 -13.98
CA ALA A 144 -10.88 -1.38 -13.38
C ALA A 144 -9.76 -0.31 -13.38
N GLY A 145 -8.53 -0.69 -13.75
CA GLY A 145 -7.38 0.21 -13.87
C GLY A 145 -6.42 0.18 -12.69
N ALA A 146 -6.58 -0.74 -11.73
CA ALA A 146 -5.58 -0.95 -10.68
C ALA A 146 -4.37 -1.74 -11.20
N VAL A 147 -3.21 -1.53 -10.59
CA VAL A 147 -2.02 -2.34 -10.80
C VAL A 147 -1.95 -3.39 -9.71
N VAL A 148 -2.02 -4.67 -10.11
CA VAL A 148 -1.77 -5.80 -9.21
C VAL A 148 -0.28 -6.12 -9.27
N CYS A 149 0.43 -5.87 -8.17
CA CYS A 149 1.88 -6.05 -8.02
C CYS A 149 2.16 -7.05 -6.88
N PRO A 150 2.11 -8.36 -7.12
CA PRO A 150 2.33 -9.35 -6.07
C PRO A 150 3.71 -9.21 -5.41
N ALA A 151 3.78 -9.47 -4.10
CA ALA A 151 5.02 -9.42 -3.33
C ALA A 151 5.93 -10.62 -3.64
N VAL A 152 6.38 -10.73 -4.88
CA VAL A 152 7.32 -11.76 -5.31
C VAL A 152 8.73 -11.25 -5.11
N LEU A 153 9.48 -11.93 -4.23
CA LEU A 153 10.88 -11.64 -4.01
C LEU A 153 11.72 -12.39 -5.05
N THR A 154 12.42 -11.63 -5.88
CA THR A 154 13.31 -12.21 -6.89
C THR A 154 14.65 -12.56 -6.27
N THR A 155 14.98 -13.84 -6.25
CA THR A 155 16.29 -14.37 -5.89
C THR A 155 17.19 -14.51 -7.13
N GLY A 156 17.13 -13.55 -8.07
CA GLY A 156 17.81 -13.63 -9.37
C GLY A 156 19.32 -13.80 -9.27
N THR A 157 19.95 -14.15 -10.39
CA THR A 157 21.40 -14.32 -10.57
C THR A 157 22.16 -13.12 -10.02
N GLY A 158 22.80 -13.26 -8.85
CA GLY A 158 23.58 -12.19 -8.24
C GLY A 158 23.42 -12.08 -6.72
N HIS A 159 23.12 -13.17 -6.02
CA HIS A 159 23.15 -13.26 -4.55
C HIS A 159 22.50 -12.09 -3.79
N LYS A 160 21.31 -11.63 -4.24
CA LYS A 160 20.57 -10.61 -3.52
C LYS A 160 20.14 -11.15 -2.16
N THR A 161 20.42 -10.39 -1.12
CA THR A 161 19.88 -10.63 0.22
C THR A 161 18.36 -10.46 0.22
N HIS A 162 17.71 -10.99 1.24
CA HIS A 162 16.27 -10.78 1.42
C HIS A 162 15.92 -9.28 1.48
N ALA A 163 16.74 -8.49 2.19
CA ALA A 163 16.56 -7.04 2.29
C ALA A 163 16.66 -6.32 0.93
N GLU A 164 17.64 -6.69 0.10
CA GLU A 164 17.77 -6.13 -1.26
C GLU A 164 16.59 -6.50 -2.16
N SER A 165 16.05 -7.70 -2.00
CA SER A 165 14.88 -8.16 -2.75
C SER A 165 13.61 -7.38 -2.35
N VAL A 166 13.42 -7.13 -1.05
CA VAL A 166 12.32 -6.30 -0.53
C VAL A 166 12.47 -4.85 -0.99
N GLN A 167 13.69 -4.30 -0.97
CA GLN A 167 13.96 -2.96 -1.49
C GLN A 167 13.70 -2.86 -3.01
N GLY A 168 14.07 -3.88 -3.77
CA GLY A 168 13.79 -3.94 -5.20
C GLY A 168 12.29 -3.92 -5.51
N LEU A 169 11.50 -4.69 -4.75
CA LEU A 169 10.04 -4.64 -4.84
C LEU A 169 9.50 -3.25 -4.47
N THR A 170 10.02 -2.66 -3.39
CA THR A 170 9.63 -1.31 -2.96
C THR A 170 9.90 -0.27 -4.04
N ASN A 171 11.06 -0.34 -4.69
CA ASN A 171 11.40 0.56 -5.79
C ASN A 171 10.43 0.42 -6.99
N THR A 172 10.02 -0.82 -7.30
CA THR A 172 9.00 -1.08 -8.32
C THR A 172 7.66 -0.44 -7.94
N ILE A 173 7.20 -0.63 -6.71
CA ILE A 173 5.94 -0.06 -6.19
C ILE A 173 5.97 1.48 -6.25
N LEU A 174 7.08 2.10 -5.84
CA LEU A 174 7.23 3.56 -5.87
C LEU A 174 7.22 4.10 -7.31
N SER A 175 7.92 3.43 -8.23
CA SER A 175 7.90 3.79 -9.65
C SER A 175 6.48 3.73 -10.23
N LEU A 176 5.70 2.69 -9.92
CA LEU A 176 4.30 2.58 -10.29
C LEU A 176 3.45 3.71 -9.70
N ALA A 177 3.75 4.14 -8.47
CA ALA A 177 3.08 5.26 -7.82
C ALA A 177 3.51 6.65 -8.37
N GLY A 178 4.53 6.70 -9.22
CA GLY A 178 5.07 7.94 -9.80
C GLY A 178 6.08 8.65 -8.90
N ILE A 179 6.69 7.92 -7.98
CA ILE A 179 7.80 8.36 -7.14
C ILE A 179 9.08 7.74 -7.70
N SER A 180 10.09 8.55 -7.97
CA SER A 180 11.38 8.01 -8.40
C SER A 180 12.01 7.19 -7.29
N PRO A 181 12.44 5.95 -7.56
CA PRO A 181 13.12 5.14 -6.56
C PRO A 181 14.44 5.80 -6.12
N ALA A 182 14.98 5.35 -4.98
CA ALA A 182 16.32 5.74 -4.54
C ALA A 182 17.37 5.11 -5.51
N ASP A 183 18.37 5.88 -5.83
CA ASP A 183 19.56 5.38 -6.50
C ASP A 183 20.29 4.38 -5.61
#